data_f8b43e836183a2e18dbf2ea3ee149ab1
#
_entry.id   f8b43e836183a2e18dbf2ea3ee149ab1
#
_cell.length_a   1.000
_cell.length_b   1.000
_cell.length_c   1.000
_cell.angle_alpha   90.00
_cell.angle_beta   90.00
_cell.angle_gamma   90.00
#
_symmetry.space_group_name_H-M   'P 1'
#
loop_
_entity.id
_entity.type
_entity.pdbx_description
1 polymer ?
#
loop_
_entity_poly.entity_id
_entity_poly.type
_entity_poly.pdbx_seq_one_letter_code
_entity_poly.pdbx_strand_id
1 'polypeptide(L)'
;MNRAALKDIISIVVRLTVTCLLAGAVMGATFVLTHEAKERNEQARDERVLYAILGYGDNRPQNMALHTVYRYVLAREDASSIGYVVPVGDGAQSVVMEVDLDGHFVQHFELLADSARLRNDGDRDRAVIAALNAGMHAQGESTIQARYADKFIIATQNGRRNAYILDGKYPGFKTFIRVKMALDEKFSLMGFEVLEHEEDPGLGAEITQPWFRNQFAGKSYEQIKKLQVTRSPVPDPWMDVLSGKITGSEAQTIRQQHADDDIYALTGATISSRSVLQGNQAMIRKFVTRMEILDRVLKEQHIETPF
;
A
#
# COMPACT_ATOMS: atom_id res chain seq x y z
N MET A 1 37.39 13.17 -51.75
CA MET A 1 37.16 12.00 -50.84
C MET A 1 37.27 10.75 -51.72
N ASN A 2 38.18 9.83 -51.40
CA ASN A 2 38.46 8.67 -52.24
C ASN A 2 37.30 7.69 -52.21
N ARG A 3 36.80 7.18 -53.37
CA ARG A 3 35.67 6.27 -53.47
C ARG A 3 35.82 4.98 -52.58
N ALA A 4 37.08 4.54 -52.37
CA ALA A 4 37.39 3.42 -51.50
C ALA A 4 37.09 3.74 -50.01
N ALA A 5 37.57 4.88 -49.52
CA ALA A 5 37.32 5.30 -48.14
C ALA A 5 35.82 5.50 -47.82
N LEU A 6 35.05 5.97 -48.82
CA LEU A 6 33.57 6.10 -48.64
C LEU A 6 32.88 4.73 -48.52
N LYS A 7 33.31 3.73 -49.29
CA LYS A 7 32.76 2.35 -49.17
C LYS A 7 33.09 1.72 -47.83
N ASP A 8 34.30 1.95 -47.33
CA ASP A 8 34.72 1.41 -46.03
C ASP A 8 33.91 2.04 -44.88
N ILE A 9 33.70 3.37 -44.90
CA ILE A 9 32.88 4.08 -43.94
C ILE A 9 31.43 3.56 -43.96
N ILE A 10 30.82 3.43 -45.14
CA ILE A 10 29.46 2.90 -45.29
C ILE A 10 29.37 1.48 -44.75
N SER A 11 30.35 0.61 -45.05
CA SER A 11 30.38 -0.76 -44.56
C SER A 11 30.43 -0.83 -43.00
N ILE A 12 31.26 0.04 -42.39
CA ILE A 12 31.38 0.13 -40.92
C ILE A 12 30.02 0.61 -40.31
N VAL A 13 29.44 1.66 -40.88
CA VAL A 13 28.15 2.20 -40.41
C VAL A 13 27.06 1.13 -40.51
N VAL A 14 26.94 0.44 -41.65
CA VAL A 14 25.92 -0.61 -41.83
C VAL A 14 26.11 -1.74 -40.82
N ARG A 15 27.37 -2.24 -40.66
CA ARG A 15 27.63 -3.30 -39.65
C ARG A 15 27.27 -2.87 -38.24
N LEU A 16 27.66 -1.65 -37.85
CA LEU A 16 27.34 -1.11 -36.53
C LEU A 16 25.83 -0.98 -36.33
N THR A 17 25.13 -0.42 -37.35
CA THR A 17 23.66 -0.28 -37.29
C THR A 17 22.96 -1.63 -37.16
N VAL A 18 23.36 -2.63 -37.96
CA VAL A 18 22.80 -3.98 -37.86
C VAL A 18 23.05 -4.61 -36.50
N THR A 19 24.27 -4.46 -35.95
CA THR A 19 24.59 -4.98 -34.60
C THR A 19 23.74 -4.32 -33.54
N CYS A 20 23.55 -2.99 -33.58
CA CYS A 20 22.71 -2.26 -32.65
C CYS A 20 21.24 -2.66 -32.77
N LEU A 21 20.73 -2.86 -34.00
CA LEU A 21 19.36 -3.32 -34.23
C LEU A 21 19.14 -4.73 -33.68
N LEU A 22 20.09 -5.64 -33.92
CA LEU A 22 20.01 -7.01 -33.37
C LEU A 22 20.04 -7.01 -31.82
N ALA A 23 20.95 -6.23 -31.23
CA ALA A 23 21.04 -6.11 -29.79
C ALA A 23 19.72 -5.53 -29.20
N GLY A 24 19.18 -4.48 -29.84
CA GLY A 24 17.90 -3.87 -29.46
C GLY A 24 16.73 -4.85 -29.61
N ALA A 25 16.69 -5.64 -30.67
CA ALA A 25 15.67 -6.66 -30.88
C ALA A 25 15.73 -7.78 -29.82
N VAL A 26 16.93 -8.27 -29.48
CA VAL A 26 17.13 -9.28 -28.43
C VAL A 26 16.70 -8.72 -27.07
N MET A 27 17.14 -7.52 -26.70
CA MET A 27 16.72 -6.89 -25.43
C MET A 27 15.21 -6.65 -25.39
N GLY A 28 14.62 -6.14 -26.47
CA GLY A 28 13.17 -5.93 -26.57
C GLY A 28 12.38 -7.23 -26.46
N ALA A 29 12.81 -8.28 -27.16
CA ALA A 29 12.17 -9.59 -27.07
C ALA A 29 12.28 -10.19 -25.64
N THR A 30 13.46 -10.10 -25.03
CA THR A 30 13.67 -10.55 -23.64
C THR A 30 12.77 -9.78 -22.68
N PHE A 31 12.68 -8.45 -22.84
CA PHE A 31 11.80 -7.62 -22.01
C PHE A 31 10.34 -8.05 -22.12
N VAL A 32 9.81 -8.21 -23.34
CA VAL A 32 8.42 -8.63 -23.57
C VAL A 32 8.15 -10.00 -22.97
N LEU A 33 9.05 -10.97 -23.15
CA LEU A 33 8.89 -12.33 -22.63
C LEU A 33 8.98 -12.41 -21.10
N THR A 34 9.77 -11.54 -20.48
CA THR A 34 9.97 -11.56 -19.01
C THR A 34 9.01 -10.65 -18.27
N HIS A 35 8.42 -9.67 -18.94
CA HIS A 35 7.53 -8.68 -18.30
C HIS A 35 6.30 -9.33 -17.67
N GLU A 36 5.59 -10.17 -18.39
CA GLU A 36 4.42 -10.90 -17.86
C GLU A 36 4.77 -11.85 -16.71
N ALA A 37 5.94 -12.50 -16.80
CA ALA A 37 6.39 -13.39 -15.71
C ALA A 37 6.76 -12.58 -14.47
N LYS A 38 7.37 -11.42 -14.64
CA LYS A 38 7.70 -10.49 -13.56
C LYS A 38 6.43 -9.98 -12.87
N GLU A 39 5.46 -9.49 -13.64
CA GLU A 39 4.18 -9.00 -13.10
C GLU A 39 3.43 -10.09 -12.32
N ARG A 40 3.37 -11.32 -12.86
CA ARG A 40 2.75 -12.46 -12.14
C ARG A 40 3.48 -12.79 -10.85
N ASN A 41 4.81 -12.74 -10.83
CA ASN A 41 5.59 -13.00 -9.62
C ASN A 41 5.42 -11.89 -8.58
N GLU A 42 5.36 -10.64 -8.99
CA GLU A 42 5.08 -9.49 -8.12
C GLU A 42 3.69 -9.59 -7.51
N GLN A 43 2.66 -9.89 -8.31
CA GLN A 43 1.30 -10.10 -7.83
C GLN A 43 1.22 -11.26 -6.83
N ALA A 44 1.84 -12.41 -7.14
CA ALA A 44 1.87 -13.56 -6.24
C ALA A 44 2.63 -13.29 -4.94
N ARG A 45 3.68 -12.44 -4.99
CA ARG A 45 4.40 -11.98 -3.80
C ARG A 45 3.54 -11.05 -2.96
N ASP A 46 2.89 -10.08 -3.58
CA ASP A 46 2.01 -9.12 -2.91
C ASP A 46 0.83 -9.82 -2.23
N GLU A 47 0.27 -10.83 -2.87
CA GLU A 47 -0.81 -11.64 -2.32
C GLU A 47 -0.33 -12.48 -1.12
N ARG A 48 0.83 -13.10 -1.20
CA ARG A 48 1.43 -13.83 -0.07
C ARG A 48 1.70 -12.92 1.12
N VAL A 49 2.28 -11.74 0.89
CA VAL A 49 2.52 -10.75 1.94
C VAL A 49 1.20 -10.35 2.58
N LEU A 50 0.16 -10.09 1.78
CA LEU A 50 -1.15 -9.70 2.27
C LEU A 50 -1.73 -10.75 3.22
N TYR A 51 -1.76 -12.02 2.82
CA TYR A 51 -2.27 -13.09 3.69
C TYR A 51 -1.39 -13.35 4.90
N ALA A 52 -0.07 -13.20 4.78
CA ALA A 52 0.86 -13.36 5.89
C ALA A 52 0.63 -12.30 7.00
N ILE A 53 0.47 -11.03 6.63
CA ILE A 53 0.21 -9.95 7.62
C ILE A 53 -1.19 -10.02 8.24
N LEU A 54 -2.14 -10.68 7.56
CA LEU A 54 -3.46 -11.01 8.10
C LEU A 54 -3.45 -12.24 9.02
N GLY A 55 -2.30 -12.91 9.17
CA GLY A 55 -2.15 -14.09 10.01
C GLY A 55 -2.57 -15.41 9.37
N TYR A 56 -2.89 -15.44 8.08
CA TYR A 56 -3.30 -16.66 7.37
C TYR A 56 -2.16 -17.44 6.72
N GLY A 57 -0.95 -16.87 6.66
CA GLY A 57 0.20 -17.48 5.98
C GLY A 57 -0.10 -17.77 4.51
N ASP A 58 0.14 -19.00 4.06
CA ASP A 58 -0.14 -19.43 2.67
C ASP A 58 -1.60 -19.87 2.46
N ASN A 59 -2.42 -19.91 3.52
CA ASN A 59 -3.79 -20.38 3.46
C ASN A 59 -4.77 -19.24 3.24
N ARG A 60 -5.34 -19.16 2.04
CA ARG A 60 -6.41 -18.22 1.76
C ARG A 60 -7.69 -18.66 2.47
N PRO A 61 -8.27 -17.84 3.38
CA PRO A 61 -9.53 -18.21 4.03
C PRO A 61 -10.67 -18.26 3.03
N GLN A 62 -11.52 -19.27 3.17
CA GLN A 62 -12.77 -19.34 2.42
C GLN A 62 -13.68 -18.19 2.89
N ASN A 63 -14.48 -17.62 1.97
CA ASN A 63 -15.42 -16.53 2.24
C ASN A 63 -14.78 -15.18 2.65
N MET A 64 -13.52 -14.95 2.27
CA MET A 64 -12.89 -13.62 2.36
C MET A 64 -13.04 -12.88 1.03
N ALA A 65 -13.53 -11.65 1.09
CA ALA A 65 -13.51 -10.72 -0.03
C ALA A 65 -12.61 -9.50 0.27
N LEU A 66 -12.00 -8.97 -0.77
CA LEU A 66 -11.09 -7.81 -0.69
C LEU A 66 -11.68 -6.67 -1.51
N HIS A 67 -12.00 -5.58 -0.85
CA HIS A 67 -12.61 -4.39 -1.47
C HIS A 67 -11.58 -3.26 -1.47
N THR A 68 -11.16 -2.83 -2.65
CA THR A 68 -10.17 -1.75 -2.77
C THR A 68 -10.88 -0.41 -2.87
N VAL A 69 -10.47 0.52 -2.01
CA VAL A 69 -10.87 1.92 -2.07
C VAL A 69 -9.69 2.73 -2.55
N TYR A 70 -9.87 3.48 -3.64
CA TYR A 70 -8.84 4.37 -4.18
C TYR A 70 -9.15 5.81 -3.77
N ARG A 71 -8.08 6.60 -3.60
CA ARG A 71 -8.21 8.01 -3.24
C ARG A 71 -7.52 8.89 -4.26
N TYR A 72 -8.17 10.01 -4.55
CA TYR A 72 -7.70 11.04 -5.48
C TYR A 72 -7.71 12.40 -4.80
N VAL A 73 -6.73 13.23 -5.13
CA VAL A 73 -6.80 14.66 -4.88
C VAL A 73 -7.48 15.28 -6.09
N LEU A 74 -8.56 15.99 -5.84
CA LEU A 74 -9.35 16.70 -6.83
C LEU A 74 -9.04 18.18 -6.69
N ALA A 75 -8.38 18.77 -7.70
CA ALA A 75 -7.98 20.17 -7.69
C ALA A 75 -8.85 20.96 -8.66
N ARG A 76 -9.42 22.08 -8.18
CA ARG A 76 -10.09 23.14 -8.91
C ARG A 76 -9.22 24.41 -8.84
N GLU A 77 -9.60 25.48 -9.56
CA GLU A 77 -8.85 26.73 -9.55
C GLU A 77 -8.66 27.30 -8.12
N ASP A 78 -9.72 27.28 -7.31
CA ASP A 78 -9.72 27.92 -5.98
C ASP A 78 -9.87 26.94 -4.81
N ALA A 79 -10.00 25.63 -5.05
CA ALA A 79 -10.26 24.63 -4.02
C ALA A 79 -9.65 23.27 -4.33
N SER A 80 -9.37 22.52 -3.28
CA SER A 80 -9.01 21.11 -3.37
C SER A 80 -9.93 20.27 -2.50
N SER A 81 -10.23 19.06 -2.96
CA SER A 81 -11.03 18.08 -2.24
C SER A 81 -10.45 16.67 -2.40
N ILE A 82 -11.04 15.69 -1.75
CA ILE A 82 -10.63 14.30 -1.81
C ILE A 82 -11.77 13.48 -2.42
N GLY A 83 -11.44 12.76 -3.50
CA GLY A 83 -12.33 11.77 -4.11
C GLY A 83 -12.01 10.37 -3.58
N TYR A 84 -13.01 9.65 -3.09
CA TYR A 84 -12.94 8.24 -2.76
C TYR A 84 -13.65 7.44 -3.83
N VAL A 85 -12.95 6.52 -4.48
CA VAL A 85 -13.57 5.51 -5.37
C VAL A 85 -13.95 4.32 -4.51
N VAL A 86 -15.24 4.15 -4.31
CA VAL A 86 -15.80 3.17 -3.37
C VAL A 86 -16.65 2.15 -4.14
N PRO A 87 -16.44 0.85 -3.97
CA PRO A 87 -17.35 -0.16 -4.48
C PRO A 87 -18.70 -0.08 -3.77
N VAL A 88 -19.80 -0.23 -4.51
CA VAL A 88 -21.17 -0.12 -4.01
C VAL A 88 -21.99 -1.37 -4.30
N GLY A 89 -23.07 -1.58 -3.57
CA GLY A 89 -23.97 -2.71 -3.72
C GLY A 89 -23.22 -4.04 -3.49
N ASP A 90 -23.19 -4.89 -4.51
CA ASP A 90 -22.48 -6.18 -4.51
C ASP A 90 -20.97 -6.05 -4.81
N GLY A 91 -20.48 -4.84 -5.04
CA GLY A 91 -19.08 -4.55 -5.37
C GLY A 91 -18.76 -4.58 -6.86
N ALA A 92 -19.72 -4.82 -7.73
CA ALA A 92 -19.51 -4.81 -9.18
C ALA A 92 -19.39 -3.39 -9.73
N GLN A 93 -20.07 -2.44 -9.11
CA GLN A 93 -20.04 -1.01 -9.46
C GLN A 93 -19.27 -0.21 -8.43
N SER A 94 -18.88 1.00 -8.82
CA SER A 94 -18.19 1.94 -7.93
C SER A 94 -18.72 3.36 -8.13
N VAL A 95 -18.58 4.18 -7.09
CA VAL A 95 -18.87 5.61 -7.13
C VAL A 95 -17.61 6.39 -6.75
N VAL A 96 -17.46 7.60 -7.29
CA VAL A 96 -16.51 8.59 -6.76
C VAL A 96 -17.26 9.46 -5.77
N MET A 97 -16.92 9.36 -4.51
CA MET A 97 -17.46 10.18 -3.44
C MET A 97 -16.48 11.30 -3.12
N GLU A 98 -16.91 12.53 -3.26
CA GLU A 98 -16.10 13.72 -2.98
C GLU A 98 -16.38 14.25 -1.57
N VAL A 99 -15.30 14.52 -0.84
CA VAL A 99 -15.34 15.23 0.44
C VAL A 99 -14.38 16.42 0.41
N ASP A 100 -14.70 17.49 1.13
CA ASP A 100 -13.79 18.61 1.32
C ASP A 100 -12.60 18.24 2.22
N LEU A 101 -11.68 19.17 2.45
CA LEU A 101 -10.52 18.92 3.29
C LEU A 101 -10.85 18.77 4.79
N ASP A 102 -12.02 19.23 5.20
CA ASP A 102 -12.55 19.07 6.56
C ASP A 102 -13.33 17.76 6.72
N GLY A 103 -13.52 17.03 5.62
CA GLY A 103 -14.18 15.74 5.57
C GLY A 103 -15.70 15.81 5.41
N HIS A 104 -16.28 16.96 5.04
CA HIS A 104 -17.71 17.06 4.75
C HIS A 104 -18.00 16.56 3.34
N PHE A 105 -19.15 15.92 3.19
CA PHE A 105 -19.62 15.48 1.88
C PHE A 105 -19.87 16.66 0.94
N VAL A 106 -19.37 16.55 -0.28
CA VAL A 106 -19.60 17.53 -1.35
C VAL A 106 -20.60 16.96 -2.35
N GLN A 107 -20.26 15.84 -2.97
CA GLN A 107 -21.08 15.18 -3.99
C GLN A 107 -20.58 13.76 -4.27
N HIS A 108 -21.32 13.00 -5.08
CA HIS A 108 -20.86 11.73 -5.61
C HIS A 108 -21.19 11.58 -7.10
N PHE A 109 -20.38 10.79 -7.78
CA PHE A 109 -20.51 10.50 -9.21
C PHE A 109 -20.47 8.98 -9.42
N GLU A 110 -21.37 8.48 -10.27
CA GLU A 110 -21.33 7.08 -10.67
C GLU A 110 -20.13 6.82 -11.59
N LEU A 111 -19.39 5.76 -11.33
CA LEU A 111 -18.35 5.26 -12.24
C LEU A 111 -18.98 4.25 -13.22
N LEU A 112 -19.03 4.62 -14.49
CA LEU A 112 -19.46 3.72 -15.56
C LEU A 112 -18.32 2.77 -15.97
N ALA A 113 -17.74 2.07 -14.99
CA ALA A 113 -16.65 1.13 -15.21
C ALA A 113 -16.79 -0.07 -14.26
N ASP A 114 -16.63 -1.27 -14.82
CA ASP A 114 -16.56 -2.51 -14.05
C ASP A 114 -15.36 -2.45 -13.07
N SER A 115 -15.56 -2.91 -11.84
CA SER A 115 -14.54 -2.97 -10.80
C SER A 115 -13.28 -3.76 -11.23
N ALA A 116 -13.41 -4.71 -12.17
CA ALA A 116 -12.28 -5.41 -12.77
C ALA A 116 -11.36 -4.47 -13.57
N ARG A 117 -11.92 -3.48 -14.29
CA ARG A 117 -11.16 -2.46 -15.05
C ARG A 117 -10.47 -1.47 -14.13
N LEU A 118 -11.00 -1.21 -12.94
CA LEU A 118 -10.41 -0.28 -11.98
C LEU A 118 -9.09 -0.80 -11.38
N ARG A 119 -8.74 -2.08 -11.60
CA ARG A 119 -7.44 -2.64 -11.19
C ARG A 119 -6.29 -2.14 -12.06
N ASN A 120 -6.55 -1.80 -13.32
CA ASN A 120 -5.57 -1.16 -14.19
C ASN A 120 -5.53 0.34 -13.91
N ASP A 121 -4.35 0.87 -13.55
CA ASP A 121 -4.19 2.27 -13.13
C ASP A 121 -4.64 3.26 -14.22
N GLY A 122 -4.26 3.03 -15.47
CA GLY A 122 -4.63 3.92 -16.57
C GLY A 122 -6.12 3.89 -16.91
N ASP A 123 -6.77 2.73 -16.82
CA ASP A 123 -8.21 2.59 -17.06
C ASP A 123 -9.00 3.21 -15.91
N ARG A 124 -8.56 3.00 -14.69
CA ARG A 124 -9.15 3.60 -13.50
C ARG A 124 -9.08 5.12 -13.55
N ASP A 125 -7.91 5.69 -13.83
CA ASP A 125 -7.72 7.13 -13.87
C ASP A 125 -8.58 7.77 -14.95
N ARG A 126 -8.68 7.13 -16.15
CA ARG A 126 -9.60 7.59 -17.22
C ARG A 126 -11.07 7.52 -16.81
N ALA A 127 -11.49 6.45 -16.14
CA ALA A 127 -12.86 6.28 -15.67
C ALA A 127 -13.23 7.35 -14.62
N VAL A 128 -12.33 7.61 -13.67
CA VAL A 128 -12.52 8.65 -12.64
C VAL A 128 -12.63 10.03 -13.28
N ILE A 129 -11.70 10.39 -14.17
CA ILE A 129 -11.72 11.68 -14.88
C ILE A 129 -12.99 11.82 -15.73
N ALA A 130 -13.42 10.76 -16.41
CA ALA A 130 -14.64 10.79 -17.22
C ALA A 130 -15.89 11.00 -16.36
N ALA A 131 -16.00 10.31 -15.21
CA ALA A 131 -17.11 10.46 -14.28
C ALA A 131 -17.19 11.87 -13.69
N LEU A 132 -16.04 12.41 -13.27
CA LEU A 132 -15.95 13.78 -12.77
C LEU A 132 -16.34 14.80 -13.83
N ASN A 133 -15.82 14.70 -15.05
CA ASN A 133 -16.15 15.63 -16.12
C ASN A 133 -17.65 15.55 -16.52
N ALA A 134 -18.24 14.36 -16.59
CA ALA A 134 -19.65 14.18 -16.89
C ALA A 134 -20.55 14.83 -15.82
N GLY A 135 -20.22 14.64 -14.54
CA GLY A 135 -20.96 15.25 -13.42
C GLY A 135 -20.87 16.78 -13.43
N MET A 136 -19.72 17.33 -13.78
CA MET A 136 -19.47 18.77 -13.79
C MET A 136 -20.07 19.49 -14.98
N HIS A 137 -20.05 18.89 -16.17
CA HIS A 137 -20.75 19.46 -17.33
C HIS A 137 -22.27 19.64 -17.06
N ALA A 138 -22.84 18.75 -16.23
CA ALA A 138 -24.23 18.88 -15.80
C ALA A 138 -24.45 20.06 -14.83
N GLN A 139 -23.43 20.56 -14.17
CA GLN A 139 -23.48 21.63 -13.16
C GLN A 139 -22.93 22.98 -13.67
N GLY A 140 -22.32 23.02 -14.86
CA GLY A 140 -21.75 24.23 -15.44
C GLY A 140 -20.41 24.68 -14.82
N GLU A 141 -19.70 23.79 -14.14
CA GLU A 141 -18.45 24.08 -13.46
C GLU A 141 -17.20 23.84 -14.34
N SER A 142 -16.06 24.41 -13.90
CA SER A 142 -14.77 24.33 -14.58
C SER A 142 -14.08 22.95 -14.41
N THR A 143 -13.13 22.66 -15.27
CA THR A 143 -12.41 21.37 -15.33
C THR A 143 -11.71 21.00 -14.02
N ILE A 144 -11.98 19.80 -13.48
CA ILE A 144 -11.25 19.22 -12.34
C ILE A 144 -9.99 18.49 -12.82
N GLN A 145 -8.89 18.67 -12.11
CA GLN A 145 -7.72 17.82 -12.23
C GLN A 145 -7.74 16.76 -11.12
N ALA A 146 -7.86 15.50 -11.51
CA ALA A 146 -7.80 14.38 -10.59
C ALA A 146 -6.37 13.78 -10.59
N ARG A 147 -5.78 13.65 -9.39
CA ARG A 147 -4.47 13.01 -9.19
C ARG A 147 -4.61 11.88 -8.18
N TYR A 148 -4.20 10.68 -8.59
CA TYR A 148 -4.13 9.54 -7.70
C TYR A 148 -3.27 9.85 -6.46
N ALA A 149 -3.79 9.53 -5.30
CA ALA A 149 -3.12 9.75 -4.02
C ALA A 149 -2.61 8.43 -3.40
N ASP A 150 -3.53 7.54 -3.08
CA ASP A 150 -3.24 6.23 -2.50
C ASP A 150 -4.46 5.29 -2.61
N LYS A 151 -4.30 4.06 -2.11
CA LYS A 151 -5.38 3.09 -1.94
C LYS A 151 -5.26 2.39 -0.60
N PHE A 152 -6.36 1.80 -0.17
CA PHE A 152 -6.37 0.81 0.90
C PHE A 152 -7.37 -0.28 0.57
N ILE A 153 -7.24 -1.42 1.25
CA ILE A 153 -8.11 -2.57 1.03
C ILE A 153 -8.89 -2.82 2.32
N ILE A 154 -10.19 -3.03 2.20
CA ILE A 154 -11.05 -3.51 3.27
C ILE A 154 -11.27 -5.00 3.02
N ALA A 155 -10.81 -5.83 3.95
CA ALA A 155 -11.05 -7.26 3.93
C ALA A 155 -12.34 -7.55 4.70
N THR A 156 -13.25 -8.30 4.06
CA THR A 156 -14.46 -8.80 4.71
C THR A 156 -14.40 -10.32 4.82
N GLN A 157 -14.93 -10.85 5.89
CA GLN A 157 -15.12 -12.28 6.09
C GLN A 157 -16.60 -12.54 6.45
N ASN A 158 -17.25 -13.41 5.67
CA ASN A 158 -18.70 -13.64 5.80
C ASN A 158 -19.53 -12.35 5.74
N GLY A 159 -19.14 -11.38 4.89
CA GLY A 159 -19.82 -10.10 4.72
C GLY A 159 -19.64 -9.08 5.86
N ARG A 160 -18.72 -9.32 6.79
CA ARG A 160 -18.38 -8.38 7.86
C ARG A 160 -16.92 -7.91 7.71
N ARG A 161 -16.66 -6.66 7.97
CA ARG A 161 -15.29 -6.13 8.03
C ARG A 161 -14.47 -6.95 9.03
N ASN A 162 -13.30 -7.39 8.59
CA ASN A 162 -12.37 -8.18 9.38
C ASN A 162 -11.02 -7.49 9.55
N ALA A 163 -10.55 -6.81 8.49
CA ALA A 163 -9.28 -6.12 8.53
C ALA A 163 -9.19 -5.01 7.47
N TYR A 164 -8.19 -4.16 7.66
CA TYR A 164 -7.79 -3.14 6.69
C TYR A 164 -6.33 -3.36 6.30
N ILE A 165 -6.02 -3.26 5.00
CA ILE A 165 -4.67 -3.39 4.48
C ILE A 165 -4.24 -2.06 3.88
N LEU A 166 -3.09 -1.56 4.33
CA LEU A 166 -2.54 -0.28 3.96
C LEU A 166 -1.18 -0.47 3.29
N ASP A 167 -0.96 0.22 2.20
CA ASP A 167 0.38 0.44 1.66
C ASP A 167 0.89 1.80 2.14
N GLY A 168 2.15 1.88 2.56
CA GLY A 168 2.74 3.10 3.05
C GLY A 168 4.19 3.29 2.67
N LYS A 169 4.60 4.56 2.72
CA LYS A 169 5.96 4.99 2.48
C LYS A 169 6.29 6.13 3.42
N TYR A 170 7.39 6.01 4.15
CA TYR A 170 7.86 7.04 5.07
C TYR A 170 9.38 7.13 5.06
N PRO A 171 9.97 8.27 5.50
CA PRO A 171 11.42 8.43 5.53
C PRO A 171 12.08 7.42 6.47
N GLY A 172 13.13 6.74 5.99
CA GLY A 172 14.07 5.95 6.76
C GLY A 172 15.29 6.77 7.19
N PHE A 173 16.39 6.09 7.49
CA PHE A 173 17.67 6.75 7.75
C PHE A 173 18.34 7.21 6.45
N LYS A 174 18.40 6.36 5.42
CA LYS A 174 19.00 6.71 4.13
C LYS A 174 17.99 7.27 3.13
N THR A 175 16.93 6.54 2.90
CA THR A 175 15.90 6.91 1.94
C THR A 175 14.50 6.63 2.51
N PHE A 176 13.61 6.09 1.69
CA PHE A 176 12.27 5.73 2.13
C PHE A 176 12.19 4.25 2.47
N ILE A 177 11.36 3.94 3.46
CA ILE A 177 10.93 2.58 3.80
C ILE A 177 9.50 2.42 3.29
N ARG A 178 9.29 1.40 2.42
CA ARG A 178 7.95 1.01 1.97
C ARG A 178 7.46 -0.16 2.81
N VAL A 179 6.23 -0.05 3.26
CA VAL A 179 5.61 -1.06 4.10
C VAL A 179 4.20 -1.40 3.62
N LYS A 180 3.78 -2.62 3.92
CA LYS A 180 2.39 -3.04 3.88
C LYS A 180 1.99 -3.47 5.29
N MET A 181 0.85 -2.98 5.79
CA MET A 181 0.37 -3.32 7.14
C MET A 181 -1.08 -3.75 7.12
N ALA A 182 -1.45 -4.59 8.08
CA ALA A 182 -2.83 -4.96 8.35
C ALA A 182 -3.25 -4.46 9.73
N LEU A 183 -4.46 -3.90 9.79
CA LEU A 183 -5.14 -3.50 11.02
C LEU A 183 -6.40 -4.33 11.17
N ASP A 184 -6.79 -4.66 12.40
CA ASP A 184 -8.08 -5.27 12.67
C ASP A 184 -9.24 -4.25 12.58
N GLU A 185 -10.47 -4.68 12.81
CA GLU A 185 -11.67 -3.84 12.79
C GLU A 185 -11.63 -2.70 13.83
N LYS A 186 -10.80 -2.82 14.88
CA LYS A 186 -10.58 -1.83 15.95
C LYS A 186 -9.30 -1.01 15.75
N PHE A 187 -8.70 -1.12 14.58
CA PHE A 187 -7.43 -0.47 14.22
C PHE A 187 -6.22 -0.92 15.04
N SER A 188 -6.25 -2.10 15.67
CA SER A 188 -5.07 -2.70 16.28
C SER A 188 -4.18 -3.22 15.16
N LEU A 189 -2.86 -3.08 15.31
CA LEU A 189 -1.91 -3.54 14.30
C LEU A 189 -1.77 -5.07 14.35
N MET A 190 -2.31 -5.77 13.35
CA MET A 190 -2.18 -7.22 13.21
C MET A 190 -0.75 -7.62 12.83
N GLY A 191 -0.13 -6.86 11.93
CA GLY A 191 1.23 -7.06 11.47
C GLY A 191 1.60 -6.10 10.36
N PHE A 192 2.89 -6.01 10.05
CA PHE A 192 3.37 -5.29 8.88
C PHE A 192 4.59 -5.98 8.26
N GLU A 193 4.82 -5.71 6.98
CA GLU A 193 5.96 -6.18 6.22
C GLU A 193 6.70 -4.99 5.61
N VAL A 194 8.03 -5.01 5.65
CA VAL A 194 8.89 -4.05 4.95
C VAL A 194 9.10 -4.58 3.53
N LEU A 195 8.56 -3.86 2.55
CA LEU A 195 8.63 -4.25 1.14
C LEU A 195 9.93 -3.80 0.48
N GLU A 196 10.35 -2.57 0.77
CA GLU A 196 11.55 -1.93 0.20
C GLU A 196 12.20 -1.00 1.22
N HIS A 197 13.52 -0.98 1.24
CA HIS A 197 14.36 -0.06 2.01
C HIS A 197 15.78 -0.02 1.44
N GLU A 198 16.54 1.01 1.79
CA GLU A 198 17.97 1.13 1.48
C GLU A 198 18.82 1.32 2.75
N GLU A 199 18.32 0.83 3.88
CA GLU A 199 19.02 0.86 5.17
C GLU A 199 20.28 -0.02 5.15
N ASP A 200 21.27 0.28 6.00
CA ASP A 200 22.56 -0.42 6.04
C ASP A 200 22.41 -1.89 6.44
N PRO A 201 23.00 -2.82 5.66
CA PRO A 201 23.05 -4.23 6.02
C PRO A 201 23.72 -4.46 7.38
N GLY A 202 23.14 -5.35 8.19
CA GLY A 202 23.64 -5.65 9.56
C GLY A 202 23.37 -4.55 10.59
N LEU A 203 22.67 -3.48 10.20
CA LEU A 203 22.25 -2.36 11.06
C LEU A 203 20.76 -2.05 10.82
N GLY A 204 20.48 -0.96 10.11
CA GLY A 204 19.12 -0.52 9.83
C GLY A 204 18.30 -1.51 9.01
N ALA A 205 18.91 -2.33 8.14
CA ALA A 205 18.24 -3.35 7.36
C ALA A 205 17.55 -4.43 8.22
N GLU A 206 17.97 -4.59 9.48
CA GLU A 206 17.36 -5.51 10.44
C GLU A 206 15.91 -5.15 10.81
N ILE A 207 15.40 -4.00 10.37
CA ILE A 207 13.96 -3.67 10.44
C ILE A 207 13.07 -4.71 9.74
N THR A 208 13.64 -5.51 8.84
CA THR A 208 12.96 -6.61 8.14
C THR A 208 12.87 -7.89 8.96
N GLN A 209 13.61 -7.99 10.06
CA GLN A 209 13.66 -9.19 10.88
C GLN A 209 12.34 -9.44 11.62
N PRO A 210 11.85 -10.70 11.68
CA PRO A 210 10.62 -11.03 12.37
C PRO A 210 10.57 -10.52 13.81
N TRP A 211 11.67 -10.68 14.58
CA TRP A 211 11.71 -10.25 15.96
C TRP A 211 11.47 -8.74 16.13
N PHE A 212 11.96 -7.91 15.20
CA PHE A 212 11.72 -6.46 15.26
C PHE A 212 10.28 -6.14 14.91
N ARG A 213 9.76 -6.71 13.81
CA ARG A 213 8.41 -6.43 13.32
C ARG A 213 7.32 -6.96 14.28
N ASN A 214 7.54 -8.14 14.86
CA ASN A 214 6.58 -8.78 15.75
C ASN A 214 6.38 -8.06 17.09
N GLN A 215 7.23 -7.10 17.45
CA GLN A 215 7.02 -6.23 18.60
C GLN A 215 5.75 -5.36 18.47
N PHE A 216 5.37 -5.05 17.24
CA PHE A 216 4.21 -4.20 16.95
C PHE A 216 2.89 -4.98 16.87
N ALA A 217 2.95 -6.28 16.64
CA ALA A 217 1.78 -7.10 16.41
C ALA A 217 0.90 -7.22 17.66
N GLY A 218 -0.41 -7.04 17.47
CA GLY A 218 -1.42 -7.12 18.53
C GLY A 218 -1.57 -5.84 19.38
N LYS A 219 -0.75 -4.81 19.13
CA LYS A 219 -0.88 -3.54 19.86
C LYS A 219 -2.06 -2.74 19.33
N SER A 220 -2.93 -2.31 20.25
CA SER A 220 -4.08 -1.47 19.93
C SER A 220 -3.67 -0.08 19.43
N TYR A 221 -4.59 0.61 18.76
CA TYR A 221 -4.35 1.99 18.30
C TYR A 221 -3.95 2.92 19.45
N GLU A 222 -4.58 2.77 20.63
CA GLU A 222 -4.28 3.59 21.81
C GLU A 222 -2.87 3.31 22.38
N GLN A 223 -2.41 2.06 22.33
CA GLN A 223 -1.03 1.71 22.71
C GLN A 223 -0.05 2.26 21.70
N ILE A 224 -0.26 2.03 20.40
CA ILE A 224 0.63 2.48 19.32
C ILE A 224 0.89 3.99 19.39
N LYS A 225 -0.12 4.79 19.67
CA LYS A 225 0.03 6.26 19.80
C LYS A 225 1.05 6.69 20.86
N LYS A 226 1.24 5.89 21.91
CA LYS A 226 2.06 6.22 23.08
C LYS A 226 3.45 5.60 23.04
N LEU A 227 3.66 4.58 22.19
CA LEU A 227 4.92 3.85 22.09
C LEU A 227 6.09 4.78 21.79
N GLN A 228 7.21 4.45 22.39
CA GLN A 228 8.51 5.03 22.14
C GLN A 228 9.53 3.96 21.73
N VAL A 229 10.72 4.38 21.38
CA VAL A 229 11.82 3.47 21.11
C VAL A 229 12.74 3.44 22.34
N THR A 230 12.93 2.26 22.92
CA THR A 230 13.90 2.03 24.00
C THR A 230 15.20 1.44 23.46
N ARG A 231 16.33 1.74 24.10
CA ARG A 231 17.65 1.17 23.82
C ARG A 231 18.01 -0.01 24.72
N SER A 232 17.12 -0.38 25.62
CA SER A 232 17.30 -1.56 26.47
C SER A 232 17.40 -2.82 25.59
N PRO A 233 18.17 -3.82 26.00
CA PRO A 233 18.18 -5.11 25.31
C PRO A 233 16.80 -5.77 25.43
N VAL A 234 16.40 -6.50 24.39
CA VAL A 234 15.20 -7.33 24.44
C VAL A 234 15.40 -8.45 25.46
N PRO A 235 14.48 -8.66 26.42
CA PRO A 235 14.56 -9.81 27.33
C PRO A 235 14.56 -11.13 26.57
N ASP A 236 15.39 -12.11 26.97
CA ASP A 236 15.56 -13.37 26.25
C ASP A 236 14.24 -14.12 25.99
N PRO A 237 13.35 -14.32 26.99
CA PRO A 237 12.06 -14.98 26.73
C PRO A 237 11.22 -14.24 25.71
N TRP A 238 11.26 -12.91 25.72
CA TRP A 238 10.55 -12.07 24.75
C TRP A 238 11.17 -12.18 23.35
N MET A 239 12.50 -12.18 23.25
CA MET A 239 13.19 -12.38 21.98
C MET A 239 12.82 -13.73 21.33
N ASP A 240 12.72 -14.79 22.12
CA ASP A 240 12.38 -16.12 21.61
C ASP A 240 10.93 -16.21 21.13
N VAL A 241 10.00 -15.51 21.77
CA VAL A 241 8.62 -15.34 21.26
C VAL A 241 8.60 -14.53 19.97
N LEU A 242 9.30 -13.38 19.95
CA LEU A 242 9.36 -12.50 18.77
C LEU A 242 9.98 -13.18 17.55
N SER A 243 10.96 -14.05 17.78
CA SER A 243 11.64 -14.84 16.74
C SER A 243 10.86 -16.11 16.34
N GLY A 244 9.74 -16.41 17.02
CA GLY A 244 8.93 -17.60 16.75
C GLY A 244 9.49 -18.91 17.28
N LYS A 245 10.48 -18.89 18.16
CA LYS A 245 11.04 -20.10 18.82
C LYS A 245 10.07 -20.63 19.90
N ILE A 246 9.40 -19.73 20.62
CA ILE A 246 8.33 -20.07 21.58
C ILE A 246 6.99 -19.75 20.93
N THR A 247 6.06 -20.70 20.96
CA THR A 247 4.73 -20.61 20.34
C THR A 247 3.64 -21.11 21.31
N GLY A 248 2.36 -21.02 20.90
CA GLY A 248 1.24 -21.54 21.69
C GLY A 248 0.92 -20.72 22.95
N SER A 249 0.46 -21.37 24.01
CA SER A 249 0.01 -20.72 25.23
C SER A 249 1.13 -20.02 26.01
N GLU A 250 2.32 -20.57 25.98
CA GLU A 250 3.50 -19.96 26.60
C GLU A 250 3.84 -18.62 25.95
N ALA A 251 3.86 -18.58 24.60
CA ALA A 251 4.05 -17.34 23.86
C ALA A 251 2.95 -16.30 24.18
N GLN A 252 1.72 -16.73 24.36
CA GLN A 252 0.61 -15.81 24.72
C GLN A 252 0.84 -15.18 26.09
N THR A 253 1.26 -15.96 27.07
CA THR A 253 1.56 -15.45 28.42
C THR A 253 2.69 -14.42 28.40
N ILE A 254 3.78 -14.71 27.70
CA ILE A 254 4.90 -13.78 27.54
C ILE A 254 4.47 -12.52 26.78
N ARG A 255 3.68 -12.64 25.70
CA ARG A 255 3.11 -11.48 24.99
C ARG A 255 2.28 -10.57 25.88
N GLN A 256 1.50 -11.13 26.79
CA GLN A 256 0.71 -10.34 27.74
C GLN A 256 1.60 -9.55 28.71
N GLN A 257 2.70 -10.15 29.18
CA GLN A 257 3.66 -9.48 30.06
C GLN A 257 4.36 -8.29 29.38
N HIS A 258 4.56 -8.35 28.06
CA HIS A 258 5.23 -7.34 27.26
C HIS A 258 4.26 -6.49 26.39
N ALA A 259 2.95 -6.57 26.68
CA ALA A 259 1.93 -5.89 25.86
C ALA A 259 2.09 -4.36 25.83
N ASP A 260 2.53 -3.77 26.94
CA ASP A 260 2.69 -2.33 27.10
C ASP A 260 4.16 -1.86 26.95
N ASP A 261 5.07 -2.77 26.64
CA ASP A 261 6.46 -2.41 26.40
C ASP A 261 6.63 -1.50 25.20
N ASP A 262 7.58 -0.59 25.31
CA ASP A 262 8.10 0.20 24.20
C ASP A 262 8.81 -0.68 23.16
N ILE A 263 9.10 -0.12 21.99
CA ILE A 263 9.77 -0.82 20.90
C ILE A 263 11.28 -0.87 21.19
N TYR A 264 11.83 -2.06 21.35
CA TYR A 264 13.25 -2.28 21.51
C TYR A 264 13.97 -1.98 20.18
N ALA A 265 14.91 -1.04 20.25
CA ALA A 265 15.66 -0.61 19.07
C ALA A 265 16.63 -1.68 18.56
N LEU A 266 16.88 -1.64 17.26
CA LEU A 266 18.00 -2.32 16.65
C LEU A 266 19.32 -1.75 17.19
N THR A 267 20.24 -2.61 17.60
CA THR A 267 21.57 -2.20 18.06
C THR A 267 22.29 -1.42 16.95
N GLY A 268 22.75 -0.22 17.25
CA GLY A 268 23.42 0.65 16.28
C GLY A 268 22.50 1.32 15.25
N ALA A 269 21.18 1.02 15.22
CA ALA A 269 20.23 1.55 14.24
C ALA A 269 18.96 2.15 14.88
N THR A 270 19.12 2.91 15.95
CA THR A 270 18.01 3.57 16.66
C THR A 270 17.23 4.52 15.76
N ILE A 271 17.88 5.15 14.77
CA ILE A 271 17.19 6.08 13.83
C ILE A 271 16.21 5.29 12.96
N SER A 272 16.66 4.19 12.33
CA SER A 272 15.79 3.34 11.51
C SER A 272 14.63 2.75 12.33
N SER A 273 14.91 2.29 13.57
CA SER A 273 13.86 1.80 14.50
C SER A 273 12.82 2.87 14.81
N ARG A 274 13.26 4.11 15.06
CA ARG A 274 12.38 5.26 15.32
C ARG A 274 11.59 5.64 14.07
N SER A 275 12.21 5.60 12.90
CA SER A 275 11.54 5.88 11.62
C SER A 275 10.40 4.90 11.37
N VAL A 276 10.59 3.60 11.64
CA VAL A 276 9.53 2.60 11.52
C VAL A 276 8.41 2.85 12.50
N LEU A 277 8.72 3.12 13.78
CA LEU A 277 7.69 3.41 14.78
C LEU A 277 6.87 4.65 14.41
N GLN A 278 7.53 5.76 14.14
CA GLN A 278 6.86 7.03 13.80
C GLN A 278 6.09 6.95 12.48
N GLY A 279 6.64 6.22 11.50
CA GLY A 279 5.98 5.96 10.23
C GLY A 279 4.68 5.18 10.42
N ASN A 280 4.73 4.08 11.17
CA ASN A 280 3.55 3.28 11.49
C ASN A 280 2.51 4.08 12.28
N GLN A 281 2.93 4.83 13.31
CA GLN A 281 2.05 5.72 14.07
C GLN A 281 1.33 6.74 13.17
N ALA A 282 2.08 7.39 12.28
CA ALA A 282 1.53 8.39 11.38
C ALA A 282 0.55 7.77 10.36
N MET A 283 0.90 6.60 9.81
CA MET A 283 0.03 5.88 8.87
C MET A 283 -1.30 5.48 9.52
N ILE A 284 -1.25 4.83 10.68
CA ILE A 284 -2.45 4.36 11.37
C ILE A 284 -3.33 5.54 11.77
N ARG A 285 -2.75 6.60 12.36
CA ARG A 285 -3.51 7.80 12.74
C ARG A 285 -4.24 8.43 11.56
N LYS A 286 -3.54 8.62 10.43
CA LYS A 286 -4.14 9.15 9.19
C LYS A 286 -5.26 8.24 8.69
N PHE A 287 -5.06 6.94 8.76
CA PHE A 287 -6.03 5.98 8.28
C PHE A 287 -7.30 5.96 9.14
N VAL A 288 -7.17 5.96 10.46
CA VAL A 288 -8.31 6.03 11.39
C VAL A 288 -9.20 7.24 11.06
N THR A 289 -8.62 8.45 10.97
CA THR A 289 -9.37 9.65 10.60
C THR A 289 -10.05 9.52 9.23
N ARG A 290 -9.38 8.91 8.25
CA ARG A 290 -9.95 8.69 6.91
C ARG A 290 -11.13 7.73 6.93
N MET A 291 -11.05 6.67 7.74
CA MET A 291 -12.15 5.71 7.88
C MET A 291 -13.33 6.31 8.62
N GLU A 292 -13.09 7.12 9.65
CA GLU A 292 -14.15 7.84 10.36
C GLU A 292 -14.92 8.78 9.41
N ILE A 293 -14.20 9.50 8.54
CA ILE A 293 -14.81 10.36 7.51
C ILE A 293 -15.62 9.52 6.52
N LEU A 294 -14.99 8.47 5.95
CA LEU A 294 -15.62 7.60 4.97
C LEU A 294 -16.90 6.97 5.51
N ASP A 295 -16.82 6.34 6.69
CA ASP A 295 -17.96 5.65 7.31
C ASP A 295 -19.11 6.60 7.65
N ARG A 296 -18.78 7.80 8.15
CA ARG A 296 -19.77 8.84 8.42
C ARG A 296 -20.50 9.25 7.14
N VAL A 297 -19.75 9.58 6.07
CA VAL A 297 -20.33 10.06 4.83
C VAL A 297 -21.13 8.96 4.12
N LEU A 298 -20.64 7.72 4.07
CA LEU A 298 -21.40 6.60 3.52
C LEU A 298 -22.73 6.43 4.22
N LYS A 299 -22.75 6.54 5.55
CA LYS A 299 -23.96 6.44 6.36
C LYS A 299 -24.91 7.62 6.12
N GLU A 300 -24.43 8.84 6.11
CA GLU A 300 -25.22 10.07 5.89
C GLU A 300 -25.86 10.09 4.50
N GLN A 301 -25.14 9.59 3.49
CA GLN A 301 -25.59 9.55 2.10
C GLN A 301 -26.33 8.26 1.73
N HIS A 302 -26.54 7.35 2.68
CA HIS A 302 -27.21 6.05 2.48
C HIS A 302 -26.58 5.23 1.33
N ILE A 303 -25.24 5.31 1.18
CA ILE A 303 -24.50 4.56 0.17
C ILE A 303 -24.20 3.16 0.72
N GLU A 304 -24.83 2.15 0.15
CA GLU A 304 -24.60 0.76 0.51
C GLU A 304 -23.30 0.25 -0.10
N THR A 305 -22.45 -0.34 0.73
CA THR A 305 -21.16 -0.91 0.32
C THR A 305 -21.10 -2.41 0.63
N PRO A 306 -20.26 -3.18 -0.08
CA PRO A 306 -20.10 -4.61 0.18
C PRO A 306 -19.24 -4.93 1.43
N PHE A 307 -18.92 -3.90 2.28
CA PHE A 307 -18.04 -4.04 3.44
C PHE A 307 -18.54 -3.32 4.68
#